data_59986da3223b47b5d86032389ae4f3e7
#
_entry.id   59986da3223b47b5d86032389ae4f3e7
#
_cell.length_a   1.000
_cell.length_b   1.000
_cell.length_c   1.000
_cell.angle_alpha   90.00
_cell.angle_beta   90.00
_cell.angle_gamma   90.00
#
_symmetry.space_group_name_H-M   'P 1'
#
loop_
_entity.id
_entity.type
_entity.pdbx_description
1 polymer ?
#
loop_
_entity_poly.entity_id
_entity_poly.type
_entity_poly.pdbx_seq_one_letter_code
_entity_poly.pdbx_strand_id
1 'polypeptide(L)'
;GEAPSPWTGRVRRLCRFSPAGNRISGRQPMMQLLRPVLILVRKDILLEWRSRDLVVSMLVFSLLIVVVFNFALNVTPQRVTVLAPGIIWVTFAFAATLAMNRSFVREMEQGGLAGLLLSPVSRDAIFLGKALSSFLFMLLVEAALLPIFGALLNFPVLSFTLVLTIVMATLGFALVGTLFSAIAVQTRSREIMLPVLFFPVILPVIIAAVEASSASIGSEPGVGLNRWLPLLAIFDALFLVICPWVFAVVVEE
;
A
#
# COMPACT_ATOMS: atom_id res chain seq x y z
N GLY A 1 -7.36 33.91 61.51
CA GLY A 1 -8.00 32.63 61.32
C GLY A 1 -8.84 32.66 60.06
N GLU A 2 -8.25 32.32 58.89
CA GLU A 2 -8.99 32.17 57.63
C GLU A 2 -9.54 30.74 57.53
N ALA A 3 -10.84 30.61 57.39
CA ALA A 3 -11.50 29.36 57.17
C ALA A 3 -11.18 28.81 55.77
N PRO A 4 -10.84 27.51 55.62
CA PRO A 4 -10.53 26.93 54.31
C PRO A 4 -11.80 26.90 53.41
N SER A 5 -11.65 27.36 52.16
CA SER A 5 -12.74 27.41 51.18
C SER A 5 -13.30 26.01 50.85
N PRO A 6 -14.61 25.85 50.65
CA PRO A 6 -15.27 24.56 50.45
C PRO A 6 -14.95 23.83 49.16
N TRP A 7 -14.08 24.41 48.30
CA TRP A 7 -13.75 23.87 46.98
C TRP A 7 -12.48 22.99 46.93
N THR A 8 -11.62 23.04 47.97
CA THR A 8 -10.38 22.28 47.98
C THR A 8 -10.54 20.77 48.18
N GLY A 9 -11.68 20.33 48.72
CA GLY A 9 -11.98 18.92 48.95
C GLY A 9 -12.55 18.15 47.71
N ARG A 10 -13.04 18.86 46.74
CA ARG A 10 -13.72 18.23 45.56
C ARG A 10 -12.75 17.98 44.40
N VAL A 11 -11.70 18.76 44.25
CA VAL A 11 -10.69 18.64 43.20
C VAL A 11 -9.76 17.43 43.46
N ARG A 12 -9.49 17.08 44.71
CA ARG A 12 -8.64 15.91 45.07
C ARG A 12 -9.25 14.54 44.79
N ARG A 13 -10.55 14.44 44.56
CA ARG A 13 -11.21 13.16 44.23
C ARG A 13 -11.28 12.83 42.77
N LEU A 14 -11.08 13.81 41.88
CA LEU A 14 -11.10 13.60 40.43
C LEU A 14 -9.74 13.21 39.83
N CYS A 15 -8.64 13.37 40.61
CA CYS A 15 -7.28 13.04 40.13
C CYS A 15 -6.78 11.69 40.62
N ARG A 16 -7.65 10.78 41.12
CA ARG A 16 -7.26 9.39 41.30
C ARG A 16 -7.44 8.60 40.02
N PHE A 17 -6.80 9.05 38.94
CA PHE A 17 -6.50 8.15 37.82
C PHE A 17 -5.47 7.15 38.36
N SER A 18 -5.93 5.98 38.71
CA SER A 18 -5.10 4.82 38.94
C SER A 18 -4.31 4.57 37.65
N PRO A 19 -2.98 4.56 37.68
CA PRO A 19 -2.21 4.01 36.58
C PRO A 19 -2.30 2.48 36.70
N ALA A 20 -3.48 1.94 36.46
CA ALA A 20 -3.60 0.53 36.12
C ALA A 20 -2.88 0.38 34.79
N GLY A 21 -1.57 0.13 34.89
CA GLY A 21 -0.77 -0.29 33.77
C GLY A 21 -1.40 -1.52 33.13
N ASN A 22 -2.24 -1.26 32.15
CA ASN A 22 -2.73 -2.30 31.28
C ASN A 22 -1.59 -2.63 30.31
N ARG A 23 -0.63 -3.43 30.81
CA ARG A 23 0.25 -4.22 29.97
C ARG A 23 -0.63 -5.25 29.26
N ILE A 24 -1.30 -4.82 28.21
CA ILE A 24 -1.88 -5.74 27.24
C ILE A 24 -0.72 -6.23 26.36
N SER A 25 0.21 -6.96 27.00
CA SER A 25 1.07 -7.92 26.32
C SER A 25 0.32 -9.24 26.30
N GLY A 26 -0.73 -9.30 25.50
CA GLY A 26 -1.46 -10.52 25.22
C GLY A 26 -1.75 -10.49 23.72
N ARG A 27 -1.24 -11.49 22.98
CA ARG A 27 -1.64 -11.77 21.60
C ARG A 27 -3.15 -11.67 21.53
N GLN A 28 -3.64 -10.56 21.01
CA GLN A 28 -5.07 -10.38 20.74
C GLN A 28 -5.46 -11.50 19.76
N PRO A 29 -6.52 -12.27 20.03
CA PRO A 29 -6.93 -13.31 19.12
C PRO A 29 -7.19 -12.68 17.75
N MET A 30 -6.68 -13.30 16.68
CA MET A 30 -6.70 -12.82 15.30
C MET A 30 -8.09 -12.27 14.86
N MET A 31 -9.16 -12.81 15.44
CA MET A 31 -10.54 -12.35 15.23
C MET A 31 -10.83 -10.92 15.73
N GLN A 32 -10.08 -10.43 16.74
CA GLN A 32 -10.24 -9.06 17.25
C GLN A 32 -9.52 -8.02 16.38
N LEU A 33 -8.52 -8.44 15.58
CA LEU A 33 -7.81 -7.59 14.63
C LEU A 33 -8.61 -7.42 13.32
N LEU A 34 -9.31 -8.44 12.86
CA LEU A 34 -10.02 -8.41 11.57
C LEU A 34 -11.15 -7.38 11.53
N ARG A 35 -11.89 -7.24 12.62
CA ARG A 35 -13.04 -6.31 12.67
C ARG A 35 -12.62 -4.83 12.46
N PRO A 36 -11.62 -4.27 13.18
CA PRO A 36 -11.16 -2.91 12.94
C PRO A 36 -10.51 -2.75 11.56
N VAL A 37 -9.76 -3.73 11.07
CA VAL A 37 -9.19 -3.71 9.71
C VAL A 37 -10.29 -3.55 8.67
N LEU A 38 -11.35 -4.37 8.71
CA LEU A 38 -12.46 -4.29 7.77
C LEU A 38 -13.23 -2.96 7.85
N ILE A 39 -13.39 -2.40 9.05
CA ILE A 39 -14.03 -1.08 9.23
C ILE A 39 -13.18 0.01 8.57
N LEU A 40 -11.85 -0.02 8.74
CA LEU A 40 -10.93 0.93 8.11
C LEU A 40 -10.97 0.81 6.58
N VAL A 41 -10.88 -0.41 6.06
CA VAL A 41 -10.96 -0.67 4.61
C VAL A 41 -12.29 -0.15 4.05
N ARG A 42 -13.40 -0.46 4.68
CA ARG A 42 -14.72 0.02 4.26
C ARG A 42 -14.80 1.55 4.26
N LYS A 43 -14.26 2.20 5.28
CA LYS A 43 -14.18 3.67 5.37
C LYS A 43 -13.41 4.23 4.18
N ASP A 44 -12.21 3.71 3.91
CA ASP A 44 -11.34 4.20 2.84
C ASP A 44 -11.97 3.97 1.45
N ILE A 45 -12.57 2.79 1.22
CA ILE A 45 -13.29 2.49 -0.01
C ILE A 45 -14.47 3.47 -0.22
N LEU A 46 -15.26 3.74 0.81
CA LEU A 46 -16.39 4.66 0.70
C LEU A 46 -15.95 6.10 0.42
N LEU A 47 -14.85 6.55 1.06
CA LEU A 47 -14.29 7.88 0.82
C LEU A 47 -13.81 8.02 -0.63
N GLU A 48 -13.08 7.02 -1.13
CA GLU A 48 -12.54 7.05 -2.50
C GLU A 48 -13.64 6.90 -3.55
N TRP A 49 -14.65 6.05 -3.30
CA TRP A 49 -15.81 5.92 -4.19
C TRP A 49 -16.54 7.25 -4.39
N ARG A 50 -16.55 8.09 -3.35
CA ARG A 50 -17.20 9.40 -3.39
C ARG A 50 -16.32 10.47 -4.07
N SER A 51 -15.02 10.45 -3.87
CA SER A 51 -14.09 11.45 -4.44
C SER A 51 -13.55 11.04 -5.81
N ARG A 52 -13.27 9.76 -6.02
CA ARG A 52 -12.67 9.17 -7.24
C ARG A 52 -11.29 9.74 -7.64
N ASP A 53 -10.74 10.64 -6.84
CA ASP A 53 -9.55 11.41 -7.20
C ASP A 53 -8.29 10.55 -7.33
N LEU A 54 -8.11 9.54 -6.44
CA LEU A 54 -6.97 8.64 -6.49
C LEU A 54 -7.03 7.75 -7.74
N VAL A 55 -8.15 7.06 -7.92
CA VAL A 55 -8.34 6.11 -9.02
C VAL A 55 -8.21 6.82 -10.38
N VAL A 56 -8.88 7.98 -10.53
CA VAL A 56 -8.80 8.75 -11.79
C VAL A 56 -7.38 9.24 -12.05
N SER A 57 -6.68 9.75 -11.03
CA SER A 57 -5.30 10.21 -11.17
C SER A 57 -4.35 9.08 -11.58
N MET A 58 -4.48 7.90 -10.96
CA MET A 58 -3.69 6.72 -11.31
C MET A 58 -3.97 6.28 -12.74
N LEU A 59 -5.25 6.19 -13.14
CA LEU A 59 -5.64 5.79 -14.49
C LEU A 59 -5.13 6.75 -15.55
N VAL A 60 -5.33 8.06 -15.38
CA VAL A 60 -4.87 9.07 -16.34
C VAL A 60 -3.36 9.04 -16.48
N PHE A 61 -2.63 9.00 -15.35
CA PHE A 61 -1.18 8.97 -15.38
C PHE A 61 -0.64 7.68 -16.00
N SER A 62 -1.22 6.53 -15.66
CA SER A 62 -0.84 5.24 -16.23
C SER A 62 -1.11 5.17 -17.72
N LEU A 63 -2.27 5.67 -18.17
CA LEU A 63 -2.61 5.73 -19.60
C LEU A 63 -1.60 6.61 -20.36
N LEU A 64 -1.22 7.76 -19.78
CA LEU A 64 -0.22 8.64 -20.39
C LEU A 64 1.12 7.92 -20.54
N ILE A 65 1.61 7.23 -19.49
CA ILE A 65 2.86 6.47 -19.54
C ILE A 65 2.79 5.40 -20.65
N VAL A 66 1.72 4.61 -20.68
CA VAL A 66 1.55 3.54 -21.68
C VAL A 66 1.59 4.10 -23.10
N VAL A 67 0.86 5.19 -23.35
CA VAL A 67 0.84 5.84 -24.66
C VAL A 67 2.23 6.34 -25.04
N VAL A 68 2.91 7.03 -24.14
CA VAL A 68 4.29 7.53 -24.36
C VAL A 68 5.24 6.38 -24.71
N PHE A 69 5.24 5.30 -23.90
CA PHE A 69 6.14 4.16 -24.14
C PHE A 69 5.78 3.41 -25.44
N ASN A 70 4.50 3.27 -25.75
CA ASN A 70 4.07 2.62 -27.00
C ASN A 70 4.63 3.36 -28.23
N PHE A 71 4.53 4.69 -28.25
CA PHE A 71 5.08 5.50 -29.34
C PHE A 71 6.61 5.61 -29.31
N ALA A 72 7.21 5.77 -28.12
CA ALA A 72 8.65 5.95 -27.98
C ALA A 72 9.46 4.69 -28.35
N LEU A 73 8.95 3.51 -27.99
CA LEU A 73 9.68 2.25 -28.16
C LEU A 73 9.34 1.52 -29.47
N ASN A 74 8.40 2.04 -30.27
CA ASN A 74 7.97 1.39 -31.54
C ASN A 74 7.70 -0.12 -31.31
N VAL A 75 6.77 -0.43 -30.39
CA VAL A 75 6.51 -1.80 -29.95
C VAL A 75 5.97 -2.63 -31.12
N THR A 76 6.83 -3.47 -31.70
CA THR A 76 6.44 -4.41 -32.74
C THR A 76 5.99 -5.74 -32.14
N PRO A 77 5.15 -6.54 -32.82
CA PRO A 77 4.69 -7.84 -32.28
C PRO A 77 5.83 -8.77 -31.84
N GLN A 78 6.99 -8.67 -32.49
CA GLN A 78 8.17 -9.49 -32.15
C GLN A 78 8.87 -9.07 -30.85
N ARG A 79 8.67 -7.82 -30.41
CA ARG A 79 9.31 -7.26 -29.21
C ARG A 79 8.37 -7.14 -28.01
N VAL A 80 7.10 -7.44 -28.19
CA VAL A 80 6.07 -7.34 -27.14
C VAL A 80 6.44 -8.18 -25.92
N THR A 81 6.87 -9.42 -26.09
CA THR A 81 7.22 -10.32 -25.01
C THR A 81 8.32 -9.80 -24.10
N VAL A 82 9.24 -8.99 -24.66
CA VAL A 82 10.38 -8.40 -23.94
C VAL A 82 10.03 -7.05 -23.34
N LEU A 83 9.29 -6.20 -24.06
CA LEU A 83 9.05 -4.81 -23.67
C LEU A 83 7.79 -4.65 -22.82
N ALA A 84 6.72 -5.40 -23.08
CA ALA A 84 5.45 -5.25 -22.39
C ALA A 84 5.55 -5.42 -20.87
N PRO A 85 6.23 -6.45 -20.31
CA PRO A 85 6.37 -6.58 -18.87
C PRO A 85 7.03 -5.36 -18.24
N GLY A 86 8.12 -4.86 -18.84
CA GLY A 86 8.81 -3.66 -18.35
C GLY A 86 7.90 -2.42 -18.34
N ILE A 87 7.15 -2.19 -19.42
CA ILE A 87 6.21 -1.07 -19.52
C ILE A 87 5.11 -1.17 -18.46
N ILE A 88 4.53 -2.37 -18.27
CA ILE A 88 3.48 -2.64 -17.28
C ILE A 88 3.99 -2.31 -15.88
N TRP A 89 5.12 -2.88 -15.48
CA TRP A 89 5.63 -2.75 -14.10
C TRP A 89 6.17 -1.37 -13.78
N VAL A 90 6.80 -0.69 -14.74
CA VAL A 90 7.18 0.72 -14.58
C VAL A 90 5.94 1.59 -14.38
N THR A 91 4.90 1.37 -15.19
CA THR A 91 3.64 2.11 -15.07
C THR A 91 2.98 1.86 -13.71
N PHE A 92 2.89 0.61 -13.25
CA PHE A 92 2.29 0.27 -11.97
C PHE A 92 3.10 0.84 -10.79
N ALA A 93 4.43 0.78 -10.83
CA ALA A 93 5.28 1.32 -9.79
C ALA A 93 5.11 2.85 -9.61
N PHE A 94 5.04 3.58 -10.72
CA PHE A 94 4.79 5.03 -10.68
C PHE A 94 3.36 5.35 -10.24
N ALA A 95 2.36 4.63 -10.74
CA ALA A 95 0.97 4.79 -10.32
C ALA A 95 0.79 4.51 -8.82
N ALA A 96 1.41 3.44 -8.31
CA ALA A 96 1.43 3.09 -6.89
C ALA A 96 2.03 4.21 -6.04
N THR A 97 3.18 4.76 -6.45
CA THR A 97 3.85 5.86 -5.74
C THR A 97 2.95 7.10 -5.65
N LEU A 98 2.29 7.47 -6.75
CA LEU A 98 1.35 8.60 -6.78
C LEU A 98 0.14 8.36 -5.87
N ALA A 99 -0.43 7.15 -5.89
CA ALA A 99 -1.57 6.79 -5.06
C ALA A 99 -1.24 6.87 -3.57
N MET A 100 -0.12 6.30 -3.18
CA MET A 100 0.35 6.28 -1.81
C MET A 100 0.58 7.68 -1.26
N ASN A 101 1.28 8.51 -2.03
CA ASN A 101 1.55 9.90 -1.65
C ASN A 101 0.23 10.66 -1.41
N ARG A 102 -0.72 10.59 -2.33
CA ARG A 102 -2.01 11.28 -2.21
C ARG A 102 -2.89 10.75 -1.08
N SER A 103 -2.93 9.45 -0.86
CA SER A 103 -3.75 8.82 0.17
C SER A 103 -3.37 9.29 1.57
N PHE A 104 -2.07 9.27 1.89
CA PHE A 104 -1.58 9.67 3.20
C PHE A 104 -1.62 11.19 3.43
N VAL A 105 -1.33 11.98 2.40
CA VAL A 105 -1.42 13.46 2.49
C VAL A 105 -2.83 13.88 2.84
N ARG A 106 -3.84 13.34 2.14
CA ARG A 106 -5.25 13.65 2.41
C ARG A 106 -5.66 13.29 3.83
N GLU A 107 -5.23 12.14 4.33
CA GLU A 107 -5.57 11.71 5.69
C GLU A 107 -4.92 12.58 6.76
N MET A 108 -3.71 13.02 6.53
CA MET A 108 -3.01 13.94 7.43
C MET A 108 -3.68 15.32 7.46
N GLU A 109 -4.06 15.86 6.30
CA GLU A 109 -4.74 17.17 6.19
C GLU A 109 -6.11 17.17 6.88
N GLN A 110 -6.78 16.03 6.91
CA GLN A 110 -8.07 15.86 7.59
C GLN A 110 -7.94 15.50 9.08
N GLY A 111 -6.71 15.40 9.62
CA GLY A 111 -6.48 14.98 11.00
C GLY A 111 -6.86 13.52 11.28
N GLY A 112 -7.12 12.73 10.21
CA GLY A 112 -7.59 11.34 10.31
C GLY A 112 -6.57 10.43 10.98
N LEU A 113 -5.29 10.61 10.70
CA LEU A 113 -4.23 9.80 11.30
C LEU A 113 -4.16 10.04 12.82
N ALA A 114 -4.20 11.31 13.27
CA ALA A 114 -4.21 11.64 14.70
C ALA A 114 -5.44 11.05 15.41
N GLY A 115 -6.62 11.12 14.78
CA GLY A 115 -7.85 10.51 15.31
C GLY A 115 -7.76 8.98 15.41
N LEU A 116 -7.12 8.31 14.45
CA LEU A 116 -6.91 6.86 14.47
C LEU A 116 -5.94 6.44 15.57
N LEU A 117 -4.88 7.22 15.83
CA LEU A 117 -3.90 6.95 16.88
C LEU A 117 -4.48 7.14 18.29
N LEU A 118 -5.47 8.02 18.45
CA LEU A 118 -6.21 8.20 19.70
C LEU A 118 -7.29 7.13 19.94
N SER A 119 -7.62 6.33 18.92
CA SER A 119 -8.61 5.27 19.04
C SER A 119 -8.03 4.04 19.76
N PRO A 120 -8.86 3.22 20.44
CA PRO A 120 -8.42 2.01 21.13
C PRO A 120 -8.11 0.85 20.16
N VAL A 121 -7.66 1.15 18.96
CA VAL A 121 -7.31 0.18 17.90
C VAL A 121 -5.80 -0.08 17.94
N SER A 122 -5.39 -1.34 17.80
CA SER A 122 -3.96 -1.67 17.72
C SER A 122 -3.32 -1.05 16.49
N ARG A 123 -2.06 -0.62 16.61
CA ARG A 123 -1.29 -0.01 15.51
C ARG A 123 -1.14 -0.95 14.32
N ASP A 124 -0.98 -2.25 14.61
CA ASP A 124 -0.93 -3.30 13.58
C ASP A 124 -2.22 -3.34 12.75
N ALA A 125 -3.39 -3.20 13.40
CA ALA A 125 -4.67 -3.17 12.69
C ALA A 125 -4.83 -1.90 11.84
N ILE A 126 -4.31 -0.76 12.28
CA ILE A 126 -4.30 0.48 11.50
C ILE A 126 -3.42 0.30 10.26
N PHE A 127 -2.20 -0.22 10.43
CA PHE A 127 -1.29 -0.49 9.32
C PHE A 127 -1.90 -1.46 8.30
N LEU A 128 -2.37 -2.63 8.77
CA LEU A 128 -2.97 -3.66 7.90
C LEU A 128 -4.22 -3.14 7.19
N GLY A 129 -5.06 -2.35 7.87
CA GLY A 129 -6.22 -1.72 7.26
C GLY A 129 -5.83 -0.78 6.12
N LYS A 130 -4.80 0.03 6.31
CA LYS A 130 -4.28 0.95 5.28
C LYS A 130 -3.61 0.20 4.13
N ALA A 131 -2.76 -0.77 4.42
CA ALA A 131 -2.11 -1.59 3.40
C ALA A 131 -3.14 -2.35 2.55
N LEU A 132 -4.18 -2.91 3.18
CA LEU A 132 -5.25 -3.63 2.48
C LEU A 132 -6.10 -2.68 1.62
N SER A 133 -6.41 -1.49 2.11
CA SER A 133 -7.11 -0.47 1.32
C SER A 133 -6.31 -0.07 0.08
N SER A 134 -5.02 0.22 0.26
CA SER A 134 -4.11 0.57 -0.83
C SER A 134 -3.96 -0.56 -1.84
N PHE A 135 -3.83 -1.79 -1.38
CA PHE A 135 -3.79 -2.99 -2.20
C PHE A 135 -5.03 -3.12 -3.09
N LEU A 136 -6.22 -2.98 -2.51
CA LEU A 136 -7.49 -3.07 -3.26
C LEU A 136 -7.62 -1.96 -4.31
N PHE A 137 -7.21 -0.72 -3.99
CA PHE A 137 -7.24 0.37 -4.96
C PHE A 137 -6.26 0.15 -6.12
N MET A 138 -5.05 -0.32 -5.83
CA MET A 138 -4.09 -0.65 -6.87
C MET A 138 -4.59 -1.77 -7.77
N LEU A 139 -5.09 -2.86 -7.20
CA LEU A 139 -5.67 -3.97 -7.99
C LEU A 139 -6.83 -3.51 -8.88
N LEU A 140 -7.69 -2.61 -8.38
CA LEU A 140 -8.80 -2.07 -9.18
C LEU A 140 -8.28 -1.28 -10.38
N VAL A 141 -7.27 -0.45 -10.20
CA VAL A 141 -6.65 0.31 -11.29
C VAL A 141 -5.93 -0.61 -12.27
N GLU A 142 -5.17 -1.58 -11.77
CA GLU A 142 -4.47 -2.57 -12.57
C GLU A 142 -5.46 -3.42 -13.40
N ALA A 143 -6.56 -3.86 -12.80
CA ALA A 143 -7.62 -4.58 -13.50
C ALA A 143 -8.28 -3.74 -14.62
N ALA A 144 -8.41 -2.44 -14.44
CA ALA A 144 -8.91 -1.53 -15.47
C ALA A 144 -7.87 -1.27 -16.58
N LEU A 145 -6.58 -1.23 -16.22
CA LEU A 145 -5.48 -0.99 -17.17
C LEU A 145 -5.09 -2.22 -17.99
N LEU A 146 -5.19 -3.42 -17.42
CA LEU A 146 -4.82 -4.67 -18.10
C LEU A 146 -5.46 -4.83 -19.49
N PRO A 147 -6.79 -4.67 -19.68
CA PRO A 147 -7.37 -4.77 -21.01
C PRO A 147 -6.85 -3.69 -21.97
N ILE A 148 -6.53 -2.49 -21.46
CA ILE A 148 -5.94 -1.41 -22.28
C ILE A 148 -4.52 -1.80 -22.72
N PHE A 149 -3.70 -2.37 -21.83
CA PHE A 149 -2.40 -2.91 -22.18
C PHE A 149 -2.49 -4.03 -23.20
N GLY A 150 -3.43 -4.97 -23.01
CA GLY A 150 -3.68 -6.06 -23.92
C GLY A 150 -4.08 -5.59 -25.33
N ALA A 151 -4.93 -4.56 -25.41
CA ALA A 151 -5.36 -3.98 -26.67
C ALA A 151 -4.24 -3.20 -27.39
N LEU A 152 -3.45 -2.42 -26.65
CA LEU A 152 -2.37 -1.60 -27.20
C LEU A 152 -1.14 -2.44 -27.59
N LEU A 153 -0.78 -3.40 -26.75
CA LEU A 153 0.44 -4.20 -26.90
C LEU A 153 0.17 -5.57 -27.55
N ASN A 154 -1.10 -5.93 -27.78
CA ASN A 154 -1.54 -7.16 -28.44
C ASN A 154 -0.97 -8.46 -27.83
N PHE A 155 -1.13 -8.64 -26.50
CA PHE A 155 -0.74 -9.85 -25.79
C PHE A 155 -1.90 -10.46 -24.97
N PRO A 156 -1.87 -11.76 -24.65
CA PRO A 156 -2.92 -12.41 -23.86
C PRO A 156 -2.88 -11.94 -22.40
N VAL A 157 -3.87 -11.15 -22.01
CA VAL A 157 -3.97 -10.53 -20.67
C VAL A 157 -4.39 -11.54 -19.59
N LEU A 158 -5.18 -12.57 -19.94
CA LEU A 158 -5.79 -13.51 -19.03
C LEU A 158 -4.94 -14.79 -18.86
N SER A 159 -3.69 -14.65 -18.49
CA SER A 159 -2.87 -15.77 -18.02
C SER A 159 -2.96 -15.86 -16.49
N PHE A 160 -3.22 -17.06 -15.96
CA PHE A 160 -3.25 -17.30 -14.51
C PHE A 160 -1.97 -16.83 -13.82
N THR A 161 -0.83 -17.06 -14.47
CA THR A 161 0.49 -16.66 -13.96
C THR A 161 0.62 -15.14 -13.89
N LEU A 162 0.17 -14.44 -14.93
CA LEU A 162 0.23 -12.98 -14.96
C LEU A 162 -0.64 -12.38 -13.85
N VAL A 163 -1.87 -12.87 -13.68
CA VAL A 163 -2.77 -12.42 -12.62
C VAL A 163 -2.17 -12.70 -11.24
N LEU A 164 -1.60 -13.88 -11.02
CA LEU A 164 -0.96 -14.23 -9.75
C LEU A 164 0.25 -13.33 -9.47
N THR A 165 1.09 -13.06 -10.48
CA THR A 165 2.23 -12.15 -10.37
C THR A 165 1.78 -10.74 -10.01
N ILE A 166 0.71 -10.24 -10.65
CA ILE A 166 0.14 -8.92 -10.36
C ILE A 166 -0.32 -8.87 -8.90
N VAL A 167 -1.11 -9.83 -8.45
CA VAL A 167 -1.63 -9.86 -7.08
C VAL A 167 -0.50 -9.86 -6.05
N MET A 168 0.54 -10.70 -6.25
CA MET A 168 1.68 -10.76 -5.32
C MET A 168 2.50 -9.48 -5.35
N ALA A 169 2.92 -9.01 -6.50
CA ALA A 169 3.74 -7.79 -6.57
C ALA A 169 2.99 -6.55 -6.05
N THR A 170 1.69 -6.45 -6.31
CA THR A 170 0.86 -5.35 -5.75
C THR A 170 0.74 -5.44 -4.24
N LEU A 171 0.73 -6.65 -3.66
CA LEU A 171 0.76 -6.81 -2.21
C LEU A 171 2.08 -6.27 -1.63
N GLY A 172 3.22 -6.60 -2.23
CA GLY A 172 4.52 -6.04 -1.87
C GLY A 172 4.55 -4.52 -1.98
N PHE A 173 4.01 -3.95 -3.07
CA PHE A 173 3.89 -2.50 -3.25
C PHE A 173 3.02 -1.87 -2.15
N ALA A 174 1.90 -2.48 -1.80
CA ALA A 174 1.00 -1.97 -0.78
C ALA A 174 1.64 -1.98 0.61
N LEU A 175 2.33 -3.05 1.00
CA LEU A 175 3.00 -3.18 2.30
C LEU A 175 4.13 -2.15 2.45
N VAL A 176 5.08 -2.17 1.52
CA VAL A 176 6.25 -1.28 1.54
C VAL A 176 5.84 0.17 1.37
N GLY A 177 4.94 0.45 0.42
CA GLY A 177 4.46 1.78 0.14
C GLY A 177 3.68 2.41 1.30
N THR A 178 2.84 1.63 1.99
CA THR A 178 2.12 2.10 3.18
C THR A 178 3.10 2.47 4.30
N LEU A 179 4.13 1.66 4.54
CA LEU A 179 5.15 1.95 5.53
C LEU A 179 5.90 3.26 5.21
N PHE A 180 6.44 3.36 3.99
CA PHE A 180 7.21 4.56 3.62
C PHE A 180 6.36 5.81 3.47
N SER A 181 5.08 5.68 3.11
CA SER A 181 4.15 6.80 3.13
C SER A 181 3.92 7.34 4.54
N ALA A 182 3.81 6.44 5.53
CA ALA A 182 3.67 6.85 6.92
C ALA A 182 4.94 7.57 7.45
N ILE A 183 6.13 7.11 7.05
CA ILE A 183 7.41 7.76 7.38
C ILE A 183 7.53 9.11 6.67
N ALA A 184 7.24 9.15 5.37
CA ALA A 184 7.39 10.34 4.54
C ALA A 184 6.46 11.49 4.99
N VAL A 185 5.27 11.17 5.45
CA VAL A 185 4.28 12.17 5.93
C VAL A 185 4.78 12.97 7.13
N GLN A 186 5.65 12.40 7.96
CA GLN A 186 6.26 13.08 9.11
C GLN A 186 7.40 14.04 8.69
N THR A 187 7.84 13.99 7.44
CA THR A 187 8.95 14.80 6.96
C THR A 187 8.49 16.03 6.18
N ARG A 188 9.31 17.10 6.21
CA ARG A 188 9.01 18.37 5.51
C ARG A 188 9.03 18.22 3.98
N SER A 189 9.79 17.24 3.45
CA SER A 189 9.97 17.00 2.01
C SER A 189 9.29 15.69 1.57
N ARG A 190 8.07 15.44 2.06
CA ARG A 190 7.30 14.19 1.88
C ARG A 190 7.16 13.72 0.43
N GLU A 191 7.02 14.64 -0.52
CA GLU A 191 6.80 14.31 -1.94
C GLU A 191 8.01 13.64 -2.60
N ILE A 192 9.22 14.03 -2.20
CA ILE A 192 10.47 13.49 -2.73
C ILE A 192 10.93 12.28 -1.92
N MET A 193 10.69 12.27 -0.61
CA MET A 193 11.19 11.24 0.29
C MET A 193 10.55 9.88 0.04
N LEU A 194 9.25 9.85 -0.29
CA LEU A 194 8.56 8.61 -0.55
C LEU A 194 9.16 7.85 -1.75
N PRO A 195 9.30 8.42 -2.96
CA PRO A 195 9.95 7.71 -4.06
C PRO A 195 11.39 7.28 -3.75
N VAL A 196 12.17 8.13 -3.11
CA VAL A 196 13.58 7.86 -2.79
C VAL A 196 13.75 6.65 -1.87
N LEU A 197 12.86 6.48 -0.89
CA LEU A 197 12.89 5.34 0.02
C LEU A 197 12.21 4.10 -0.59
N PHE A 198 11.13 4.29 -1.33
CA PHE A 198 10.32 3.21 -1.88
C PHE A 198 11.03 2.44 -2.99
N PHE A 199 11.56 3.13 -4.01
CA PHE A 199 12.12 2.46 -5.18
C PHE A 199 13.28 1.49 -4.87
N PRO A 200 14.28 1.82 -4.04
CA PRO A 200 15.36 0.87 -3.73
C PRO A 200 14.87 -0.42 -3.07
N VAL A 201 13.87 -0.32 -2.20
CA VAL A 201 13.34 -1.48 -1.47
C VAL A 201 12.43 -2.34 -2.35
N ILE A 202 11.64 -1.71 -3.23
CA ILE A 202 10.70 -2.42 -4.09
C ILE A 202 11.34 -2.95 -5.38
N LEU A 203 12.56 -2.55 -5.71
CA LEU A 203 13.26 -2.96 -6.92
C LEU A 203 13.34 -4.49 -7.11
N PRO A 204 13.64 -5.32 -6.08
CA PRO A 204 13.61 -6.76 -6.22
C PRO A 204 12.23 -7.32 -6.63
N VAL A 205 11.15 -6.71 -6.13
CA VAL A 205 9.78 -7.08 -6.51
C VAL A 205 9.51 -6.72 -7.97
N ILE A 206 9.92 -5.52 -8.40
CA ILE A 206 9.75 -5.10 -9.80
C ILE A 206 10.50 -6.04 -10.74
N ILE A 207 11.75 -6.39 -10.44
CA ILE A 207 12.54 -7.32 -11.26
C ILE A 207 11.86 -8.69 -11.31
N ALA A 208 11.46 -9.24 -10.16
CA ALA A 208 10.80 -10.54 -10.11
C ALA A 208 9.47 -10.53 -10.88
N ALA A 209 8.73 -9.45 -10.78
CA ALA A 209 7.44 -9.30 -11.46
C ALA A 209 7.59 -9.13 -12.98
N VAL A 210 8.59 -8.39 -13.44
CA VAL A 210 8.94 -8.28 -14.87
C VAL A 210 9.30 -9.64 -15.45
N GLU A 211 10.19 -10.38 -14.79
CA GLU A 211 10.65 -11.70 -15.23
C GLU A 211 9.54 -12.75 -15.21
N ALA A 212 8.71 -12.80 -14.15
CA ALA A 212 7.58 -13.69 -14.07
C ALA A 212 6.53 -13.38 -15.16
N SER A 213 6.29 -12.09 -15.43
CA SER A 213 5.35 -11.65 -16.48
C SER A 213 5.90 -11.94 -17.87
N SER A 214 7.19 -11.78 -18.11
CA SER A 214 7.87 -12.09 -19.36
C SER A 214 7.73 -13.58 -19.70
N ALA A 215 7.94 -14.46 -18.71
CA ALA A 215 7.73 -15.89 -18.87
C ALA A 215 6.26 -16.27 -19.13
N SER A 216 5.31 -15.47 -18.63
CA SER A 216 3.87 -15.70 -18.86
C SER A 216 3.39 -15.26 -20.24
N ILE A 217 3.98 -14.19 -20.80
CA ILE A 217 3.63 -13.64 -22.12
C ILE A 217 4.39 -14.38 -23.22
N GLY A 218 5.56 -14.93 -22.93
CA GLY A 218 6.40 -15.71 -23.85
C GLY A 218 5.91 -17.14 -24.05
N SER A 219 6.56 -17.83 -24.98
CA SER A 219 6.19 -19.20 -25.39
C SER A 219 6.66 -20.30 -24.42
N GLU A 220 7.37 -19.97 -23.34
CA GLU A 220 7.88 -20.94 -22.36
C GLU A 220 7.31 -20.69 -20.95
N PRO A 221 6.10 -21.18 -20.64
CA PRO A 221 5.40 -20.85 -19.38
C PRO A 221 6.00 -21.45 -18.10
N GLY A 222 7.01 -22.29 -18.18
CA GLY A 222 7.46 -23.11 -17.02
C GLY A 222 8.66 -22.55 -16.25
N VAL A 223 9.61 -21.88 -16.91
CA VAL A 223 10.92 -21.55 -16.32
C VAL A 223 10.85 -20.36 -15.36
N GLY A 224 9.99 -19.39 -15.64
CA GLY A 224 9.85 -18.21 -14.78
C GLY A 224 9.04 -18.45 -13.50
N LEU A 225 8.05 -19.36 -13.54
CA LEU A 225 7.15 -19.61 -12.42
C LEU A 225 7.88 -20.13 -11.17
N ASN A 226 8.73 -21.14 -11.35
CA ASN A 226 9.37 -21.83 -10.23
C ASN A 226 10.47 -21.01 -9.54
N ARG A 227 10.92 -19.91 -10.15
CA ARG A 227 12.01 -19.08 -9.60
C ARG A 227 11.50 -17.77 -9.04
N TRP A 228 10.68 -17.05 -9.78
CA TRP A 228 10.31 -15.65 -9.47
C TRP A 228 9.09 -15.53 -8.57
N LEU A 229 8.08 -16.42 -8.72
CA LEU A 229 6.93 -16.41 -7.82
C LEU A 229 7.28 -16.74 -6.35
N PRO A 230 8.14 -17.75 -6.05
CA PRO A 230 8.58 -17.94 -4.67
C PRO A 230 9.33 -16.76 -4.09
N LEU A 231 10.11 -16.03 -4.92
CA LEU A 231 10.80 -14.81 -4.47
C LEU A 231 9.80 -13.74 -4.06
N LEU A 232 8.75 -13.50 -4.86
CA LEU A 232 7.66 -12.59 -4.51
C LEU A 232 6.97 -13.02 -3.21
N ALA A 233 6.67 -14.32 -3.08
CA ALA A 233 6.01 -14.86 -1.88
C ALA A 233 6.86 -14.68 -0.62
N ILE A 234 8.18 -14.91 -0.70
CA ILE A 234 9.11 -14.73 0.41
C ILE A 234 9.18 -13.25 0.78
N PHE A 235 9.26 -12.36 -0.22
CA PHE A 235 9.28 -10.92 0.00
C PHE A 235 8.01 -10.47 0.71
N ASP A 236 6.84 -10.86 0.21
CA ASP A 236 5.54 -10.52 0.79
C ASP A 236 5.41 -11.03 2.23
N ALA A 237 5.79 -12.29 2.48
CA ALA A 237 5.77 -12.86 3.83
C ALA A 237 6.71 -12.12 4.79
N LEU A 238 7.91 -11.75 4.33
CA LEU A 238 8.88 -10.99 5.12
C LEU A 238 8.33 -9.61 5.48
N PHE A 239 7.83 -8.87 4.48
CA PHE A 239 7.34 -7.52 4.69
C PHE A 239 5.99 -7.47 5.41
N LEU A 240 5.16 -8.51 5.30
CA LEU A 240 3.94 -8.65 6.10
C LEU A 240 4.23 -8.70 7.61
N VAL A 241 5.40 -9.21 8.00
CA VAL A 241 5.84 -9.28 9.40
C VAL A 241 6.60 -8.02 9.81
N ILE A 242 7.52 -7.56 8.97
CA ILE A 242 8.42 -6.43 9.29
C ILE A 242 7.66 -5.09 9.29
N CYS A 243 6.82 -4.83 8.27
CA CYS A 243 6.19 -3.53 8.11
C CYS A 243 5.27 -3.13 9.27
N PRO A 244 4.38 -4.00 9.82
CA PRO A 244 3.58 -3.63 10.98
C PRO A 244 4.43 -3.32 12.21
N TRP A 245 5.51 -4.09 12.42
CA TRP A 245 6.42 -3.89 13.54
C TRP A 245 7.16 -2.55 13.45
N VAL A 246 7.72 -2.23 12.27
CA VAL A 246 8.41 -0.95 12.04
C VAL A 246 7.43 0.22 12.14
N PHE A 247 6.21 0.06 11.58
CA PHE A 247 5.16 1.08 11.69
C PHE A 247 4.80 1.39 13.13
N ALA A 248 4.69 0.37 14.00
CA ALA A 248 4.41 0.57 15.42
C ALA A 248 5.49 1.41 16.11
N VAL A 249 6.77 1.20 15.75
CA VAL A 249 7.91 1.97 16.30
C VAL A 249 7.91 3.41 15.78
N VAL A 250 7.71 3.60 14.48
CA VAL A 250 7.73 4.93 13.83
C VAL A 250 6.62 5.86 14.35
N VAL A 251 5.48 5.29 14.71
CA VAL A 251 4.31 6.07 15.19
C VAL A 251 4.38 6.35 16.69
N GLU A 252 5.36 5.78 17.42
CA GLU A 252 5.60 6.06 18.85
C GLU A 252 6.42 7.34 19.10
N GLU A 253 7.18 7.82 18.11
CA GLU A 253 7.95 9.06 18.17
C GLU A 253 7.09 10.27 17.75
#